data_01975aeae24f9954e13b3b7965a64f00
#
_entry.id   01975aeae24f9954e13b3b7965a64f00
#
_cell.length_a   1.000
_cell.length_b   1.000
_cell.length_c   1.000
_cell.angle_alpha   90.00
_cell.angle_beta   90.00
_cell.angle_gamma   90.00
#
_symmetry.space_group_name_H-M   'P 1'
#
loop_
_entity.id
_entity.type
_entity.pdbx_description
1 polymer ?
#
loop_
_entity_poly.entity_id
_entity_poly.type
_entity_poly.pdbx_seq_one_letter_code
_entity_poly.pdbx_strand_id
1 'polypeptide(L)'
;AGAAEFALNQGCKTVSQDEIANTGKDFSTTDTVGCVIRDGDQFAAALSTGGIDDAIPGRVGDVPLIGCGLYSGSEGAVAATGDGEAIAMQMTAFRAYQLIEQGMDPKSIVPTVIDWFKKPTAFGIIVVSKLGFAGGANESMAWTASEIEIQL
;
A
#
# COMPACT_ATOMS: atom_id res chain seq x y z
N ALA A 1 -11.03 9.13 14.08
CA ALA A 1 -10.61 9.85 15.29
C ALA A 1 -9.31 9.26 15.85
N GLY A 2 -9.22 7.95 16.12
CA GLY A 2 -8.06 7.35 16.79
C GLY A 2 -6.73 7.46 16.04
N ALA A 3 -6.71 7.35 14.71
CA ALA A 3 -5.48 7.45 13.93
C ALA A 3 -4.87 8.87 13.98
N ALA A 4 -5.70 9.91 13.90
CA ALA A 4 -5.24 11.29 14.00
C ALA A 4 -4.71 11.60 15.41
N GLU A 5 -5.38 11.13 16.45
CA GLU A 5 -4.93 11.27 17.83
C GLU A 5 -3.60 10.55 18.07
N PHE A 6 -3.45 9.34 17.57
CA PHE A 6 -2.19 8.61 17.62
C PHE A 6 -1.07 9.37 16.92
N ALA A 7 -1.30 9.86 15.70
CA ALA A 7 -0.33 10.62 14.93
C ALA A 7 0.12 11.89 15.68
N LEU A 8 -0.82 12.64 16.27
CA LEU A 8 -0.51 13.82 17.11
C LEU A 8 0.35 13.44 18.31
N ASN A 9 0.04 12.35 19.00
CA ASN A 9 0.81 11.86 20.15
C ASN A 9 2.23 11.40 19.76
N GLN A 10 2.46 11.04 18.51
CA GLN A 10 3.78 10.73 17.94
C GLN A 10 4.50 11.96 17.36
N GLY A 11 3.96 13.17 17.55
CA GLY A 11 4.56 14.42 17.08
C GLY A 11 4.37 14.67 15.58
N CYS A 12 3.51 13.93 14.90
CA CYS A 12 3.18 14.19 13.49
C CYS A 12 2.38 15.49 13.38
N LYS A 13 2.68 16.29 12.34
CA LYS A 13 1.85 17.43 11.97
C LYS A 13 0.58 16.94 11.30
N THR A 14 -0.56 17.45 11.74
CA THR A 14 -1.84 17.25 11.04
C THR A 14 -2.13 18.46 10.17
N VAL A 15 -2.78 18.20 9.05
CA VAL A 15 -3.28 19.23 8.12
C VAL A 15 -4.80 19.28 8.25
N SER A 16 -5.38 20.45 8.36
CA SER A 16 -6.84 20.60 8.39
C SER A 16 -7.45 20.38 7.00
N GLN A 17 -8.73 20.01 6.96
CA GLN A 17 -9.46 19.92 5.68
C GLN A 17 -9.45 21.23 4.90
N ASP A 18 -9.49 22.37 5.57
CA ASP A 18 -9.44 23.69 4.92
C ASP A 18 -8.06 23.97 4.29
N GLU A 19 -6.98 23.51 4.93
CA GLU A 19 -5.63 23.62 4.36
C GLU A 19 -5.48 22.74 3.11
N ILE A 20 -6.08 21.55 3.10
CA ILE A 20 -6.12 20.66 1.93
C ILE A 20 -6.96 21.28 0.81
N ALA A 21 -8.14 21.80 1.10
CA ALA A 21 -9.03 22.44 0.13
C ALA A 21 -8.38 23.66 -0.55
N ASN A 22 -7.58 24.43 0.20
CA ASN A 22 -6.86 25.59 -0.34
C ASN A 22 -5.72 25.25 -1.31
N THR A 23 -5.34 23.98 -1.46
CA THR A 23 -4.34 23.55 -2.47
C THR A 23 -4.89 23.55 -3.90
N GLY A 24 -6.20 23.76 -4.09
CA GLY A 24 -6.87 23.72 -5.40
C GLY A 24 -6.84 22.35 -6.07
N LYS A 25 -6.47 21.29 -5.36
CA LYS A 25 -6.50 19.91 -5.83
C LYS A 25 -7.79 19.26 -5.37
N ASP A 26 -8.49 18.66 -6.30
CA ASP A 26 -9.66 17.84 -6.02
C ASP A 26 -9.15 16.49 -5.47
N PHE A 27 -9.14 16.33 -4.15
CA PHE A 27 -8.77 15.09 -3.51
C PHE A 27 -10.01 14.20 -3.40
N SER A 28 -9.98 13.05 -4.06
CA SER A 28 -10.95 11.99 -3.79
C SER A 28 -10.81 11.57 -2.32
N THR A 29 -11.93 11.56 -1.59
CA THR A 29 -11.97 11.09 -0.20
C THR A 29 -11.89 9.57 -0.10
N THR A 30 -11.93 8.87 -1.23
CA THR A 30 -11.99 7.42 -1.37
C THR A 30 -10.68 6.81 -1.88
N ASP A 31 -9.65 7.62 -2.00
CA ASP A 31 -8.34 7.19 -2.51
C ASP A 31 -7.52 6.43 -1.45
N THR A 32 -6.56 5.63 -1.92
CA THR A 32 -5.65 4.86 -1.07
C THR A 32 -4.20 5.29 -1.33
N VAL A 33 -3.45 5.52 -0.27
CA VAL A 33 -2.01 5.76 -0.33
C VAL A 33 -1.26 4.66 0.42
N GLY A 34 -0.15 4.21 -0.14
CA GLY A 34 0.69 3.17 0.44
C GLY A 34 2.18 3.47 0.31
N CYS A 35 2.95 2.93 1.24
CA CYS A 35 4.40 3.01 1.24
C CYS A 35 5.00 1.68 1.69
N VAL A 36 6.10 1.28 1.06
CA VAL A 36 6.97 0.20 1.52
C VAL A 36 8.39 0.75 1.63
N ILE A 37 9.08 0.42 2.71
CA ILE A 37 10.41 0.96 3.02
C ILE A 37 11.36 -0.18 3.33
N ARG A 38 12.61 -0.01 2.90
CA ARG A 38 13.76 -0.79 3.35
C ARG A 38 14.80 0.13 4.01
N ASP A 39 15.26 -0.25 5.19
CA ASP A 39 16.40 0.36 5.87
C ASP A 39 17.36 -0.75 6.30
N GLY A 40 18.47 -0.89 5.57
CA GLY A 40 19.37 -2.02 5.74
C GLY A 40 18.68 -3.37 5.54
N ASP A 41 18.55 -4.15 6.61
CA ASP A 41 17.84 -5.45 6.64
C ASP A 41 16.44 -5.35 7.26
N GLN A 42 15.96 -4.14 7.54
CA GLN A 42 14.62 -3.92 8.08
C GLN A 42 13.66 -3.48 6.98
N PHE A 43 12.42 -3.92 7.10
CA PHE A 43 11.35 -3.60 6.16
C PHE A 43 10.10 -3.14 6.89
N ALA A 44 9.38 -2.19 6.29
CA ALA A 44 8.11 -1.74 6.79
C ALA A 44 7.12 -1.50 5.64
N ALA A 45 5.84 -1.63 5.94
CA ALA A 45 4.74 -1.26 5.04
C ALA A 45 3.72 -0.41 5.80
N ALA A 46 3.14 0.57 5.12
CA ALA A 46 2.07 1.40 5.66
C ALA A 46 1.04 1.68 4.57
N LEU A 47 -0.24 1.68 4.95
CA LEU A 47 -1.37 2.03 4.10
C LEU A 47 -2.33 2.96 4.82
N SER A 48 -3.00 3.81 4.05
CA SER A 48 -4.12 4.63 4.51
C SER A 48 -5.16 4.76 3.40
N THR A 49 -6.44 4.72 3.75
CA THR A 49 -7.53 4.80 2.78
C THR A 49 -8.71 5.60 3.32
N GLY A 50 -9.41 6.28 2.42
CA GLY A 50 -10.74 6.84 2.67
C GLY A 50 -11.87 5.83 2.46
N GLY A 51 -11.57 4.64 1.95
CA GLY A 51 -12.55 3.62 1.58
C GLY A 51 -12.92 3.68 0.10
N ILE A 52 -14.14 3.31 -0.21
CA ILE A 52 -14.74 3.37 -1.56
C ILE A 52 -16.02 4.22 -1.53
N ASP A 53 -16.39 4.80 -2.67
CA ASP A 53 -17.66 5.51 -2.82
C ASP A 53 -18.82 4.57 -2.52
N ASP A 54 -19.86 5.11 -1.90
CA ASP A 54 -21.10 4.38 -1.55
C ASP A 54 -20.90 3.14 -0.65
N ALA A 55 -19.80 3.08 0.10
CA ALA A 55 -19.56 1.96 1.01
C ALA A 55 -20.68 1.84 2.05
N ILE A 56 -21.16 0.63 2.27
CA ILE A 56 -22.11 0.32 3.35
C ILE A 56 -21.45 0.66 4.70
N PRO A 57 -22.15 1.37 5.62
CA PRO A 57 -21.61 1.64 6.94
C PRO A 57 -21.10 0.38 7.65
N GLY A 58 -19.84 0.42 8.09
CA GLY A 58 -19.14 -0.72 8.68
C GLY A 58 -18.37 -1.60 7.71
N ARG A 59 -18.35 -1.29 6.42
CA ARG A 59 -17.48 -1.99 5.45
C ARG A 59 -16.01 -1.83 5.82
N VAL A 60 -15.30 -2.94 5.79
CA VAL A 60 -13.85 -3.03 5.99
C VAL A 60 -13.23 -3.61 4.72
N GLY A 61 -12.34 -2.85 4.08
CA GLY A 61 -11.56 -3.32 2.92
C GLY A 61 -10.27 -4.05 3.33
N ASP A 62 -9.36 -4.15 2.39
CA ASP A 62 -8.06 -4.82 2.55
C ASP A 62 -7.05 -4.06 3.42
N VAL A 63 -7.11 -2.73 3.40
CA VAL A 63 -6.09 -1.84 4.01
C VAL A 63 -5.84 -2.11 5.50
N PRO A 64 -6.83 -2.28 6.37
CA PRO A 64 -6.60 -2.55 7.79
C PRO A 64 -6.28 -4.03 8.09
N LEU A 65 -6.30 -4.90 7.10
CA LEU A 65 -6.12 -6.34 7.26
C LEU A 65 -4.69 -6.74 6.91
N ILE A 66 -3.88 -7.03 7.94
CA ILE A 66 -2.51 -7.52 7.76
C ILE A 66 -2.52 -8.83 6.96
N GLY A 67 -1.70 -8.90 5.92
CA GLY A 67 -1.67 -10.00 4.97
C GLY A 67 -2.56 -9.80 3.74
N CYS A 68 -3.53 -8.90 3.81
CA CYS A 68 -4.41 -8.56 2.68
C CYS A 68 -3.86 -7.35 1.92
N GLY A 69 -4.06 -6.13 2.43
CA GLY A 69 -3.58 -4.90 1.79
C GLY A 69 -2.09 -4.66 2.00
N LEU A 70 -1.53 -5.08 3.11
CA LEU A 70 -0.11 -4.90 3.42
C LEU A 70 0.47 -6.08 4.17
N TYR A 71 1.77 -6.29 3.97
CA TYR A 71 2.57 -7.21 4.77
C TYR A 71 4.05 -6.81 4.78
N SER A 72 4.74 -7.02 5.89
CA SER A 72 6.19 -6.93 5.96
C SER A 72 6.77 -8.02 6.85
N GLY A 73 7.96 -8.51 6.48
CA GLY A 73 8.73 -9.49 7.23
C GLY A 73 10.23 -9.26 7.02
N SER A 74 11.06 -10.21 7.39
CA SER A 74 12.53 -10.11 7.33
C SER A 74 13.12 -10.02 5.93
N GLU A 75 12.37 -10.42 4.90
CA GLU A 75 12.86 -10.48 3.53
C GLU A 75 12.32 -9.36 2.63
N GLY A 76 11.29 -8.63 3.07
CA GLY A 76 10.69 -7.56 2.28
C GLY A 76 9.40 -7.01 2.83
N ALA A 77 8.80 -6.10 2.05
CA ALA A 77 7.49 -5.52 2.34
C ALA A 77 6.66 -5.36 1.06
N VAL A 78 5.35 -5.45 1.23
CA VAL A 78 4.35 -5.39 0.16
C VAL A 78 3.21 -4.48 0.60
N ALA A 79 2.71 -3.65 -0.32
CA ALA A 79 1.47 -2.91 -0.15
C ALA A 79 0.65 -2.97 -1.46
N ALA A 80 -0.66 -3.11 -1.32
CA ALA A 80 -1.59 -3.29 -2.44
C ALA A 80 -2.74 -2.30 -2.36
N THR A 81 -3.37 -2.02 -3.49
CA THR A 81 -4.55 -1.17 -3.62
C THR A 81 -5.43 -1.66 -4.77
N GLY A 82 -6.70 -1.29 -4.77
CA GLY A 82 -7.67 -1.66 -5.80
C GLY A 82 -8.99 -2.15 -5.24
N ASP A 83 -9.52 -3.23 -5.80
CA ASP A 83 -10.71 -3.90 -5.26
C ASP A 83 -10.38 -4.57 -3.93
N GLY A 84 -10.77 -3.93 -2.83
CA GLY A 84 -10.39 -4.34 -1.47
C GLY A 84 -10.90 -5.73 -1.09
N GLU A 85 -12.10 -6.10 -1.55
CA GLU A 85 -12.68 -7.41 -1.32
C GLU A 85 -11.92 -8.51 -2.04
N ALA A 86 -11.56 -8.29 -3.31
CA ALA A 86 -10.76 -9.23 -4.09
C ALA A 86 -9.35 -9.39 -3.49
N ILE A 87 -8.72 -8.30 -3.06
CA ILE A 87 -7.42 -8.28 -2.38
C ILE A 87 -7.49 -9.08 -1.06
N ALA A 88 -8.52 -8.83 -0.25
CA ALA A 88 -8.71 -9.50 1.04
C ALA A 88 -8.96 -11.01 0.87
N MET A 89 -9.83 -11.39 -0.04
CA MET A 89 -10.15 -12.80 -0.30
C MET A 89 -8.95 -13.63 -0.75
N GLN A 90 -7.97 -12.99 -1.37
CA GLN A 90 -6.74 -13.66 -1.81
C GLN A 90 -5.60 -13.60 -0.79
N MET A 91 -5.71 -12.85 0.30
CA MET A 91 -4.59 -12.55 1.22
C MET A 91 -3.36 -12.07 0.44
N THR A 92 -3.57 -11.11 -0.43
CA THR A 92 -2.66 -10.79 -1.55
C THR A 92 -1.28 -10.38 -1.08
N ALA A 93 -1.18 -9.48 -0.09
CA ALA A 93 0.13 -9.00 0.37
C ALA A 93 0.97 -10.12 1.01
N PHE A 94 0.35 -11.01 1.78
CA PHE A 94 1.06 -12.15 2.37
C PHE A 94 1.52 -13.16 1.31
N ARG A 95 0.67 -13.49 0.35
CA ARG A 95 1.05 -14.39 -0.74
C ARG A 95 2.14 -13.80 -1.64
N ALA A 96 2.10 -12.50 -1.90
CA ALA A 96 3.18 -11.82 -2.61
C ALA A 96 4.48 -11.83 -1.79
N TYR A 97 4.41 -11.65 -0.48
CA TYR A 97 5.56 -11.78 0.41
C TYR A 97 6.16 -13.20 0.40
N GLN A 98 5.33 -14.24 0.33
CA GLN A 98 5.83 -15.61 0.19
C GLN A 98 6.68 -15.81 -1.09
N LEU A 99 6.40 -15.08 -2.18
CA LEU A 99 7.25 -15.08 -3.37
C LEU A 99 8.62 -14.43 -3.08
N ILE A 100 8.67 -13.39 -2.23
CA ILE A 100 9.95 -12.81 -1.77
C ILE A 100 10.75 -13.86 -0.98
N GLU A 101 10.11 -14.59 -0.06
CA GLU A 101 10.75 -15.65 0.73
C GLU A 101 11.29 -16.79 -0.15
N GLN A 102 10.67 -17.04 -1.30
CA GLN A 102 11.12 -17.98 -2.31
C GLN A 102 12.28 -17.44 -3.18
N GLY A 103 12.75 -16.22 -2.93
CA GLY A 103 13.85 -15.59 -3.65
C GLY A 103 13.46 -14.95 -4.99
N MET A 104 12.17 -14.76 -5.24
CA MET A 104 11.73 -14.05 -6.45
C MET A 104 12.00 -12.55 -6.31
N ASP A 105 12.52 -11.92 -7.36
CA ASP A 105 12.78 -10.49 -7.37
C ASP A 105 11.48 -9.68 -7.56
N PRO A 106 11.42 -8.43 -7.04
CA PRO A 106 10.22 -7.60 -7.14
C PRO A 106 9.73 -7.35 -8.55
N LYS A 107 10.62 -7.26 -9.55
CA LYS A 107 10.24 -7.02 -10.96
C LYS A 107 9.51 -8.22 -11.55
N SER A 108 9.77 -9.42 -11.05
CA SER A 108 9.07 -10.64 -11.42
C SER A 108 7.79 -10.85 -10.58
N ILE A 109 7.80 -10.45 -9.30
CA ILE A 109 6.65 -10.56 -8.41
C ILE A 109 5.48 -9.69 -8.90
N VAL A 110 5.76 -8.44 -9.23
CA VAL A 110 4.70 -7.46 -9.59
C VAL A 110 3.82 -7.97 -10.75
N PRO A 111 4.33 -8.33 -11.93
CA PRO A 111 3.48 -8.86 -13.00
C PRO A 111 2.80 -10.18 -12.62
N THR A 112 3.47 -11.07 -11.88
CA THR A 112 2.91 -12.33 -11.43
C THR A 112 1.66 -12.11 -10.56
N VAL A 113 1.74 -11.17 -9.61
CA VAL A 113 0.62 -10.89 -8.71
C VAL A 113 -0.49 -10.11 -9.42
N ILE A 114 -0.15 -9.21 -10.34
CA ILE A 114 -1.15 -8.52 -11.18
C ILE A 114 -1.98 -9.53 -11.97
N ASP A 115 -1.39 -10.59 -12.49
CA ASP A 115 -2.08 -11.64 -13.25
C ASP A 115 -3.10 -12.44 -12.42
N TRP A 116 -3.04 -12.36 -11.08
CA TRP A 116 -4.08 -12.95 -10.22
C TRP A 116 -5.41 -12.20 -10.30
N PHE A 117 -5.38 -10.93 -10.78
CA PHE A 117 -6.54 -10.04 -10.86
C PHE A 117 -6.92 -9.79 -12.31
N LYS A 118 -7.97 -10.47 -12.76
CA LYS A 118 -8.48 -10.30 -14.12
C LYS A 118 -9.39 -9.08 -14.19
N LYS A 119 -9.31 -8.32 -15.29
CA LYS A 119 -10.27 -7.23 -15.55
C LYS A 119 -11.72 -7.74 -15.49
N PRO A 120 -12.66 -6.97 -14.91
CA PRO A 120 -12.54 -5.55 -14.58
C PRO A 120 -11.98 -5.25 -13.15
N THR A 121 -11.47 -6.21 -12.41
CA THR A 121 -10.96 -6.01 -11.06
C THR A 121 -9.71 -5.12 -11.06
N ALA A 122 -9.82 -3.92 -10.53
CA ALA A 122 -8.72 -2.98 -10.39
C ALA A 122 -7.72 -3.48 -9.34
N PHE A 123 -6.43 -3.45 -9.67
CA PHE A 123 -5.37 -3.88 -8.77
C PHE A 123 -4.05 -3.18 -9.04
N GLY A 124 -3.37 -2.74 -7.98
CA GLY A 124 -2.00 -2.23 -8.00
C GLY A 124 -1.21 -2.72 -6.78
N ILE A 125 0.10 -2.81 -6.94
CA ILE A 125 1.01 -3.33 -5.91
C ILE A 125 2.35 -2.62 -5.97
N ILE A 126 2.95 -2.41 -4.80
CA ILE A 126 4.34 -2.02 -4.63
C ILE A 126 5.05 -3.03 -3.72
N VAL A 127 6.27 -3.38 -4.08
CA VAL A 127 7.08 -4.41 -3.43
C VAL A 127 8.50 -3.91 -3.23
N VAL A 128 9.06 -4.14 -2.03
CA VAL A 128 10.49 -3.97 -1.76
C VAL A 128 11.04 -5.23 -1.11
N SER A 129 12.24 -5.62 -1.49
CA SER A 129 12.98 -6.75 -0.90
C SER A 129 14.47 -6.46 -0.84
N LYS A 130 15.26 -7.43 -0.40
CA LYS A 130 16.73 -7.36 -0.48
C LYS A 130 17.25 -7.30 -1.93
N LEU A 131 16.45 -7.79 -2.91
CA LEU A 131 16.80 -7.84 -4.33
C LEU A 131 16.39 -6.57 -5.10
N GLY A 132 15.74 -5.59 -4.43
CA GLY A 132 15.32 -4.33 -5.05
C GLY A 132 13.85 -4.00 -4.78
N PHE A 133 13.27 -3.22 -5.67
CA PHE A 133 11.87 -2.79 -5.58
C PHE A 133 11.20 -2.75 -6.95
N ALA A 134 9.89 -2.84 -6.95
CA ALA A 134 9.06 -2.66 -8.13
C ALA A 134 7.64 -2.24 -7.74
N GLY A 135 6.92 -1.64 -8.68
CA GLY A 135 5.51 -1.35 -8.56
C GLY A 135 4.82 -1.49 -9.91
N GLY A 136 3.52 -1.70 -9.89
CA GLY A 136 2.71 -1.80 -11.10
C GLY A 136 1.24 -1.99 -10.79
N ALA A 137 0.41 -1.85 -11.83
CA ALA A 137 -1.03 -2.01 -11.75
C ALA A 137 -1.59 -2.51 -13.08
N ASN A 138 -2.79 -3.08 -13.05
CA ASN A 138 -3.54 -3.44 -14.26
C ASN A 138 -4.39 -2.30 -14.81
N GLU A 139 -4.46 -1.17 -14.08
CA GLU A 139 -5.12 0.07 -14.47
C GLU A 139 -4.21 1.27 -14.22
N SER A 140 -4.69 2.50 -14.50
CA SER A 140 -3.91 3.73 -14.29
C SER A 140 -3.79 4.05 -12.81
N MET A 141 -2.70 3.61 -12.19
CA MET A 141 -2.34 3.92 -10.80
C MET A 141 -0.92 4.46 -10.75
N ALA A 142 -0.72 5.58 -10.05
CA ALA A 142 0.57 6.19 -9.90
C ALA A 142 1.40 5.48 -8.82
N TRP A 143 2.68 5.25 -9.09
CA TRP A 143 3.65 4.85 -8.09
C TRP A 143 5.00 5.52 -8.35
N THR A 144 5.80 5.66 -7.32
CA THR A 144 7.16 6.20 -7.40
C THR A 144 8.07 5.49 -6.41
N ALA A 145 9.36 5.55 -6.66
CA ALA A 145 10.38 5.05 -5.76
C ALA A 145 11.57 6.02 -5.72
N SER A 146 12.23 6.10 -4.57
CA SER A 146 13.48 6.84 -4.40
C SER A 146 14.38 6.13 -3.40
N GLU A 147 15.69 6.24 -3.60
CA GLU A 147 16.69 5.92 -2.60
C GLU A 147 17.04 7.21 -1.86
N ILE A 148 17.03 7.16 -0.53
CA ILE A 148 17.33 8.31 0.33
C ILE A 148 18.54 7.94 1.17
N GLU A 149 19.66 8.67 1.00
CA GLU A 149 20.75 8.63 1.96
C GLU A 149 20.41 9.58 3.11
N ILE A 150 20.14 9.00 4.29
CA ILE A 150 20.00 9.78 5.51
C ILE A 150 21.42 10.01 6.07
N GLN A 151 21.93 11.22 5.93
CA GLN A 151 23.13 11.63 6.68
C GLN A 151 22.69 11.85 8.14
N LEU A 152 23.09 10.92 9.01
CA LEU A 152 22.93 11.01 10.46
C LEU A 152 24.01 11.92 11.05
#